data_300c562de318933b10ba17d45c461d45
#
_entry.id   300c562de318933b10ba17d45c461d45
#
_cell.length_a   1.000
_cell.length_b   1.000
_cell.length_c   1.000
_cell.angle_alpha   90.00
_cell.angle_beta   90.00
_cell.angle_gamma   90.00
#
_symmetry.space_group_name_H-M   'P 1'
#
loop_
_entity.id
_entity.type
_entity.pdbx_description
1 polymer ?
#
loop_
_entity_poly.entity_id
_entity_poly.type
_entity_poly.pdbx_seq_one_letter_code
_entity_poly.pdbx_strand_id
1 'polypeptide(L)'
;MEKYLEAALAAKHLPRFHCDKTKQKHILSKRDAIYEYDNSNTNNKINCICNSKNILIRPADFEESCFIFSTTQNYFGVSSDALLSLKYAVTEIIYPFTKNYDFYRLNYNHRFNFYPVAIVRAHSIDDIVTTINFCRKHNVPIRARGGAHAYQPASLVNFGIIIDQRPRDNIVQIDRQNKTVQIEAGALLGPIVNQLSKQNILIPFGTCVTNGLAGLTLGGGIGFSLREYGLTLDKVVDMKVVLANCQVTHANKYQNDDLFWALRGAGGGNFAVVTDFVYEYVEANWVSIFTMNFKFDDTKKVLKVWQKWAPYTNTKLTSEFDIFNKYQPVIVTGQLLPGKSAESDQKLLIKLLKPLLDLNLQTGFSIKTMSITEAAQYFGEGSYARPLFFYNQSDFNFNPLPDEAIDIIIYHMSLLDANQSHNKTEIDALGGNFSKIPSDATAFPSRSAIHWLQYTSLWDTSDQELKSIEWLKNYYKDLRPYFPKNRKYVNALDYDVPPLNALKSYYGDNLLELIKIKNKYDPSNFFKFEQSIPSFDDFD
;
A
#
# COMPACT_ATOMS: atom_id res chain seq x y z
N MET A 1 4.92 30.61 9.80
CA MET A 1 4.64 29.57 8.84
C MET A 1 3.72 28.48 9.42
N GLU A 2 4.02 27.87 10.58
CA GLU A 2 3.10 26.90 11.22
C GLU A 2 1.69 27.43 11.47
N LYS A 3 1.56 28.66 12.00
CA LYS A 3 0.24 29.30 12.19
C LYS A 3 -0.50 29.61 10.88
N TYR A 4 0.22 29.85 9.79
CA TYR A 4 -0.38 30.02 8.46
C TYR A 4 -0.86 28.68 7.89
N LEU A 5 -0.09 27.60 8.09
CA LEU A 5 -0.46 26.25 7.69
C LEU A 5 -1.75 25.80 8.39
N GLU A 6 -1.86 26.03 9.69
CA GLU A 6 -3.05 25.68 10.48
C GLU A 6 -4.27 26.52 10.10
N ALA A 7 -4.10 27.82 9.83
CA ALA A 7 -5.19 28.70 9.44
C ALA A 7 -5.72 28.41 8.02
N ALA A 8 -4.82 28.17 7.06
CA ALA A 8 -5.19 27.90 5.67
C ALA A 8 -5.90 26.53 5.51
N LEU A 9 -5.44 25.50 6.22
CA LEU A 9 -6.05 24.18 6.20
C LEU A 9 -7.39 24.11 6.97
N ALA A 10 -7.60 24.97 7.97
CA ALA A 10 -8.87 25.11 8.68
C ALA A 10 -9.92 25.88 7.85
N ALA A 11 -9.50 26.78 6.96
CA ALA A 11 -10.39 27.65 6.19
C ALA A 11 -10.99 27.01 4.92
N LYS A 12 -10.36 25.98 4.34
CA LYS A 12 -10.89 25.27 3.17
C LYS A 12 -11.60 23.99 3.60
N HIS A 13 -12.93 24.04 3.60
CA HIS A 13 -13.75 22.86 3.41
C HIS A 13 -13.44 22.32 1.99
N LEU A 14 -12.41 21.49 1.86
CA LEU A 14 -12.37 20.56 0.74
C LEU A 14 -13.73 19.89 0.71
N PRO A 15 -14.41 19.80 -0.46
CA PRO A 15 -15.68 19.10 -0.53
C PRO A 15 -15.42 17.73 0.08
N ARG A 16 -16.03 17.47 1.24
CA ARG A 16 -16.08 16.14 1.79
C ARG A 16 -16.76 15.31 0.72
N PHE A 17 -15.99 14.59 -0.07
CA PHE A 17 -16.49 13.43 -0.77
C PHE A 17 -16.85 12.40 0.32
N HIS A 18 -17.83 12.77 1.13
CA HIS A 18 -18.66 11.78 1.74
C HIS A 18 -19.15 10.96 0.57
N CYS A 19 -18.70 9.72 0.53
CA CYS A 19 -19.37 8.71 -0.26
C CYS A 19 -20.83 8.73 0.24
N ASP A 20 -21.62 9.60 -0.38
CA ASP A 20 -23.02 9.70 -0.08
C ASP A 20 -23.62 8.38 -0.53
N LYS A 21 -23.82 7.49 0.45
CA LYS A 21 -24.41 6.16 0.22
C LYS A 21 -25.76 6.26 -0.51
N THR A 22 -26.45 7.41 -0.39
CA THR A 22 -27.67 7.71 -1.14
C THR A 22 -27.39 7.95 -2.62
N LYS A 23 -26.28 8.59 -2.99
CA LYS A 23 -25.89 8.79 -4.39
C LYS A 23 -25.33 7.52 -5.03
N GLN A 24 -24.58 6.69 -4.29
CA GLN A 24 -24.19 5.35 -4.77
C GLN A 24 -25.39 4.42 -4.92
N LYS A 25 -26.34 4.43 -3.96
CA LYS A 25 -27.60 3.71 -4.10
C LYS A 25 -28.42 4.23 -5.29
N HIS A 26 -28.39 5.53 -5.55
CA HIS A 26 -29.13 6.12 -6.69
C HIS A 26 -28.47 5.78 -8.05
N ILE A 27 -27.15 5.66 -8.12
CA ILE A 27 -26.44 5.19 -9.32
C ILE A 27 -26.68 3.69 -9.52
N LEU A 28 -26.63 2.87 -8.46
CA LEU A 28 -26.92 1.44 -8.54
C LEU A 28 -28.40 1.16 -8.84
N SER A 29 -29.35 1.89 -8.22
CA SER A 29 -30.79 1.74 -8.49
C SER A 29 -31.19 2.22 -9.91
N LYS A 30 -30.51 3.23 -10.46
CA LYS A 30 -30.66 3.60 -11.87
C LYS A 30 -30.04 2.58 -12.83
N ARG A 31 -29.03 1.81 -12.40
CA ARG A 31 -28.51 0.66 -13.15
C ARG A 31 -29.55 -0.46 -13.26
N ASP A 32 -30.24 -0.77 -12.16
CA ASP A 32 -31.27 -1.82 -12.13
C ASP A 32 -32.53 -1.43 -12.92
N ALA A 33 -32.82 -0.14 -13.07
CA ALA A 33 -33.96 0.37 -13.83
C ALA A 33 -33.77 0.44 -15.36
N ILE A 34 -32.57 0.17 -15.87
CA ILE A 34 -32.21 0.25 -17.30
C ILE A 34 -32.37 -1.10 -18.02
N TYR A 35 -32.74 -2.15 -17.33
CA TYR A 35 -32.94 -3.50 -17.90
C TYR A 35 -34.40 -3.80 -18.27
N GLU A 36 -35.20 -2.84 -18.69
CA GLU A 36 -36.46 -3.15 -19.38
C GLU A 36 -36.20 -3.37 -20.88
N TYR A 37 -36.31 -4.61 -21.28
CA TYR A 37 -36.17 -5.08 -22.64
C TYR A 37 -37.46 -4.77 -23.44
N ASP A 38 -37.39 -3.88 -24.41
CA ASP A 38 -38.41 -3.77 -25.44
C ASP A 38 -38.04 -4.66 -26.64
N ASN A 39 -38.67 -5.82 -26.73
CA ASN A 39 -38.47 -6.82 -27.78
C ASN A 39 -39.23 -6.52 -29.08
N SER A 40 -39.73 -5.32 -29.29
CA SER A 40 -40.70 -5.06 -30.38
C SER A 40 -40.14 -4.44 -31.65
N ASN A 41 -38.80 -4.28 -31.84
CA ASN A 41 -38.34 -3.63 -33.07
C ASN A 41 -37.14 -4.35 -33.74
N THR A 42 -37.44 -5.04 -34.83
CA THR A 42 -36.54 -5.83 -35.67
C THR A 42 -35.74 -5.04 -36.73
N ASN A 43 -35.50 -3.77 -36.54
CA ASN A 43 -34.69 -2.97 -37.47
C ASN A 43 -33.40 -2.45 -36.82
N ASN A 44 -32.29 -3.03 -37.24
CA ASN A 44 -30.91 -2.77 -36.84
C ASN A 44 -30.42 -1.34 -37.23
N LYS A 45 -31.07 -0.28 -36.75
CA LYS A 45 -30.48 1.06 -36.68
C LYS A 45 -30.26 1.42 -35.22
N ILE A 46 -28.99 1.31 -34.82
CA ILE A 46 -28.53 1.71 -33.50
C ILE A 46 -28.54 3.23 -33.43
N ASN A 47 -29.64 3.82 -32.95
CA ASN A 47 -29.65 5.22 -32.58
C ASN A 47 -28.97 5.36 -31.22
N CYS A 48 -27.72 5.84 -31.21
CA CYS A 48 -27.09 6.34 -29.98
C CYS A 48 -27.84 7.59 -29.53
N ILE A 49 -28.85 7.44 -28.68
CA ILE A 49 -29.52 8.57 -28.06
C ILE A 49 -28.67 9.02 -26.90
N CYS A 50 -27.72 9.91 -27.17
CA CYS A 50 -27.02 10.68 -26.13
C CYS A 50 -27.95 11.81 -25.70
N ASN A 51 -28.87 11.51 -24.79
CA ASN A 51 -29.65 12.57 -24.16
C ASN A 51 -28.87 13.05 -22.92
N SER A 52 -28.71 14.35 -22.78
CA SER A 52 -27.88 15.01 -21.73
C SER A 52 -28.25 14.68 -20.28
N LYS A 53 -29.20 13.80 -20.05
CA LYS A 53 -29.69 13.39 -18.73
C LYS A 53 -29.83 11.89 -18.51
N ASN A 54 -29.72 11.04 -19.54
CA ASN A 54 -29.87 9.58 -19.38
C ASN A 54 -28.84 8.83 -20.21
N ILE A 55 -27.93 8.11 -19.54
CA ILE A 55 -26.97 7.21 -20.16
C ILE A 55 -27.68 5.87 -20.39
N LEU A 56 -27.97 5.52 -21.64
CA LEU A 56 -28.49 4.21 -22.04
C LEU A 56 -27.29 3.24 -22.18
N ILE A 57 -27.24 2.21 -21.35
CA ILE A 57 -26.21 1.16 -21.38
C ILE A 57 -26.70 0.01 -22.23
N ARG A 58 -25.87 -0.48 -23.17
CA ARG A 58 -26.14 -1.68 -23.97
C ARG A 58 -25.38 -2.90 -23.48
N PRO A 59 -25.90 -4.12 -23.77
CA PRO A 59 -25.17 -5.38 -23.58
C PRO A 59 -23.96 -5.52 -24.53
N ALA A 60 -23.24 -6.63 -24.45
CA ALA A 60 -21.90 -6.95 -24.94
C ALA A 60 -21.45 -6.53 -26.35
N ASP A 61 -22.35 -6.02 -27.21
CA ASP A 61 -22.07 -5.63 -28.61
C ASP A 61 -21.90 -4.12 -28.81
N PHE A 62 -21.73 -3.38 -27.73
CA PHE A 62 -21.65 -1.93 -27.75
C PHE A 62 -20.33 -1.45 -28.36
N GLU A 63 -20.39 -0.56 -29.38
CA GLU A 63 -19.20 0.12 -29.86
C GLU A 63 -18.59 0.98 -28.74
N GLU A 64 -17.39 0.62 -28.31
CA GLU A 64 -16.57 1.25 -27.26
C GLU A 64 -16.56 2.78 -27.33
N SER A 65 -16.70 3.32 -28.54
CA SER A 65 -16.67 4.75 -28.83
C SER A 65 -17.79 5.57 -28.18
N CYS A 66 -19.04 5.12 -28.19
CA CYS A 66 -20.18 5.95 -27.76
C CYS A 66 -20.22 6.25 -26.26
N PHE A 67 -19.79 5.31 -25.41
CA PHE A 67 -19.83 5.48 -23.96
C PHE A 67 -18.76 6.44 -23.44
N ILE A 68 -17.53 6.32 -23.96
CA ILE A 68 -16.39 7.17 -23.60
C ILE A 68 -16.72 8.63 -23.82
N PHE A 69 -17.39 8.93 -24.93
CA PHE A 69 -17.73 10.28 -25.36
C PHE A 69 -18.71 10.98 -24.43
N SER A 70 -19.77 10.31 -24.01
CA SER A 70 -20.80 10.96 -23.20
C SER A 70 -20.35 11.22 -21.76
N THR A 71 -19.60 10.28 -21.16
CA THR A 71 -19.21 10.38 -19.76
C THR A 71 -18.08 11.40 -19.56
N THR A 72 -17.06 11.37 -20.42
CA THR A 72 -15.90 12.25 -20.28
C THR A 72 -16.23 13.69 -20.66
N GLN A 73 -17.02 13.88 -21.71
CA GLN A 73 -17.47 15.23 -22.12
C GLN A 73 -18.35 15.90 -21.07
N ASN A 74 -19.17 15.12 -20.34
CA ASN A 74 -20.04 15.65 -19.30
C ASN A 74 -19.31 16.01 -17.99
N TYR A 75 -18.20 15.34 -17.68
CA TYR A 75 -17.49 15.55 -16.42
C TYR A 75 -16.21 16.37 -16.55
N PHE A 76 -15.51 16.29 -17.69
CA PHE A 76 -14.19 16.91 -17.88
C PHE A 76 -14.10 17.79 -19.13
N GLY A 77 -15.16 17.92 -19.91
CA GLY A 77 -15.16 18.72 -21.14
C GLY A 77 -14.23 18.18 -22.26
N VAL A 78 -13.84 16.90 -22.19
CA VAL A 78 -12.94 16.28 -23.17
C VAL A 78 -13.73 15.82 -24.37
N SER A 79 -13.28 16.22 -25.57
CA SER A 79 -13.94 15.81 -26.82
C SER A 79 -13.68 14.34 -27.13
N SER A 80 -14.59 13.77 -27.89
CA SER A 80 -14.49 12.42 -28.44
C SER A 80 -13.21 12.16 -29.19
N ASP A 81 -12.79 13.12 -30.01
CA ASP A 81 -11.56 13.01 -30.81
C ASP A 81 -10.31 13.00 -29.94
N ALA A 82 -10.33 13.74 -28.82
CA ALA A 82 -9.22 13.73 -27.88
C ALA A 82 -9.05 12.34 -27.23
N LEU A 83 -10.16 11.71 -26.81
CA LEU A 83 -10.12 10.35 -26.23
C LEU A 83 -9.68 9.30 -27.25
N LEU A 84 -10.14 9.41 -28.49
CA LEU A 84 -9.67 8.57 -29.58
C LEU A 84 -8.17 8.79 -29.84
N SER A 85 -7.70 10.03 -29.78
CA SER A 85 -6.27 10.31 -29.93
C SER A 85 -5.43 9.64 -28.84
N LEU A 86 -5.91 9.61 -27.59
CA LEU A 86 -5.22 8.87 -26.52
C LEU A 86 -5.22 7.36 -26.80
N LYS A 87 -6.35 6.79 -27.25
CA LYS A 87 -6.45 5.36 -27.59
C LYS A 87 -5.40 4.92 -28.61
N TYR A 88 -5.15 5.74 -29.63
CA TYR A 88 -4.16 5.44 -30.68
C TYR A 88 -2.72 5.79 -30.29
N ALA A 89 -2.54 6.56 -29.23
CA ALA A 89 -1.21 7.02 -28.78
C ALA A 89 -0.59 6.18 -27.68
N VAL A 90 -1.34 5.27 -27.05
CA VAL A 90 -0.87 4.36 -26.00
C VAL A 90 -1.02 2.90 -26.42
N THR A 91 -0.17 2.05 -25.84
CA THR A 91 -0.11 0.62 -26.20
C THR A 91 -1.38 -0.14 -25.80
N GLU A 92 -1.91 0.09 -24.60
CA GLU A 92 -3.09 -0.61 -24.09
C GLU A 92 -3.91 0.33 -23.21
N ILE A 93 -5.23 0.41 -23.50
CA ILE A 93 -6.16 1.19 -22.71
C ILE A 93 -7.46 0.39 -22.51
N ILE A 94 -7.99 0.43 -21.29
CA ILE A 94 -9.20 -0.28 -20.90
C ILE A 94 -10.25 0.76 -20.51
N TYR A 95 -11.45 0.61 -21.07
CA TYR A 95 -12.59 1.49 -20.85
C TYR A 95 -13.70 0.80 -20.06
N PRO A 96 -14.59 1.54 -19.40
CA PRO A 96 -15.81 1.01 -18.81
C PRO A 96 -16.58 0.12 -19.78
N PHE A 97 -17.15 -0.97 -19.28
CA PHE A 97 -17.94 -2.00 -20.01
C PHE A 97 -17.15 -2.88 -20.97
N THR A 98 -15.84 -2.67 -21.13
CA THR A 98 -15.01 -3.63 -21.86
C THR A 98 -14.70 -4.86 -20.98
N LYS A 99 -14.33 -5.96 -21.63
CA LYS A 99 -13.89 -7.17 -20.93
C LYS A 99 -12.76 -6.81 -19.96
N ASN A 100 -12.84 -7.34 -18.75
CA ASN A 100 -11.85 -7.16 -17.68
C ASN A 100 -11.80 -5.75 -17.04
N TYR A 101 -12.63 -4.78 -17.41
CA TYR A 101 -12.64 -3.47 -16.76
C TYR A 101 -12.82 -3.59 -15.24
N ASP A 102 -13.80 -4.38 -14.78
CA ASP A 102 -14.06 -4.57 -13.36
C ASP A 102 -12.88 -5.21 -12.63
N PHE A 103 -12.13 -6.10 -13.29
CA PHE A 103 -10.90 -6.66 -12.74
C PHE A 103 -9.79 -5.59 -12.61
N TYR A 104 -9.58 -4.79 -13.64
CA TYR A 104 -8.49 -3.81 -13.64
C TYR A 104 -8.76 -2.56 -12.82
N ARG A 105 -10.03 -2.14 -12.62
CA ARG A 105 -10.36 -0.94 -11.85
C ARG A 105 -10.25 -1.13 -10.34
N LEU A 106 -10.28 -2.36 -9.83
CA LEU A 106 -10.26 -2.67 -8.41
C LEU A 106 -8.82 -2.79 -7.87
N ASN A 107 -8.68 -2.48 -6.57
CA ASN A 107 -7.50 -2.74 -5.77
C ASN A 107 -7.69 -3.98 -4.88
N TYR A 108 -6.65 -4.35 -4.14
CA TYR A 108 -6.64 -5.42 -3.15
C TYR A 108 -7.77 -5.28 -2.11
N ASN A 109 -8.03 -4.06 -1.62
CA ASN A 109 -9.17 -3.77 -0.74
C ASN A 109 -10.41 -3.44 -1.58
N HIS A 110 -11.30 -4.39 -1.73
CA HIS A 110 -12.55 -4.27 -2.50
C HIS A 110 -13.62 -3.42 -1.82
N ARG A 111 -13.38 -2.94 -0.59
CA ARG A 111 -14.24 -1.96 0.08
C ARG A 111 -14.38 -0.67 -0.76
N PHE A 112 -13.35 -0.34 -1.55
CA PHE A 112 -13.31 0.87 -2.37
C PHE A 112 -13.69 0.58 -3.81
N ASN A 113 -14.84 1.12 -4.22
CA ASN A 113 -15.45 0.90 -5.52
C ASN A 113 -15.42 2.18 -6.35
N PHE A 114 -14.32 2.39 -7.11
CA PHE A 114 -14.07 3.57 -7.93
C PHE A 114 -14.25 3.25 -9.42
N TYR A 115 -14.63 4.26 -10.20
CA TYR A 115 -14.94 4.14 -11.63
C TYR A 115 -14.09 5.12 -12.46
N PRO A 116 -12.85 4.75 -12.83
CA PRO A 116 -12.05 5.54 -13.77
C PRO A 116 -12.69 5.57 -15.16
N VAL A 117 -12.51 6.66 -15.91
CA VAL A 117 -12.97 6.74 -17.30
C VAL A 117 -12.09 5.93 -18.24
N ALA A 118 -10.85 5.71 -17.87
CA ALA A 118 -9.93 4.82 -18.57
C ALA A 118 -8.83 4.29 -17.62
N ILE A 119 -8.26 3.15 -17.99
CA ILE A 119 -7.07 2.58 -17.37
C ILE A 119 -6.06 2.36 -18.49
N VAL A 120 -4.99 3.15 -18.49
CA VAL A 120 -3.86 2.96 -19.40
C VAL A 120 -2.92 1.94 -18.77
N ARG A 121 -2.80 0.76 -19.39
CA ARG A 121 -1.83 -0.25 -19.00
C ARG A 121 -0.51 0.08 -19.70
N ALA A 122 0.38 0.71 -18.96
CA ALA A 122 1.62 1.25 -19.51
C ALA A 122 2.64 0.12 -19.74
N HIS A 123 2.98 -0.14 -20.99
CA HIS A 123 4.04 -1.07 -21.42
C HIS A 123 5.38 -0.36 -21.60
N SER A 124 5.36 0.96 -21.72
CA SER A 124 6.54 1.80 -21.95
C SER A 124 6.51 3.08 -21.09
N ILE A 125 7.63 3.77 -21.00
CA ILE A 125 7.71 5.11 -20.41
C ILE A 125 6.92 6.11 -21.27
N ASP A 126 6.90 5.92 -22.58
CA ASP A 126 6.19 6.78 -23.52
C ASP A 126 4.66 6.70 -23.30
N ASP A 127 4.11 5.54 -22.94
CA ASP A 127 2.70 5.43 -22.54
C ASP A 127 2.41 6.30 -21.31
N ILE A 128 3.32 6.34 -20.34
CA ILE A 128 3.20 7.15 -19.12
C ILE A 128 3.26 8.63 -19.46
N VAL A 129 4.27 9.05 -20.23
CA VAL A 129 4.45 10.44 -20.67
C VAL A 129 3.24 10.92 -21.46
N THR A 130 2.78 10.12 -22.42
CA THR A 130 1.61 10.42 -23.26
C THR A 130 0.35 10.60 -22.40
N THR A 131 0.14 9.73 -21.43
CA THR A 131 -1.02 9.78 -20.53
C THR A 131 -0.96 11.02 -19.62
N ILE A 132 0.19 11.34 -19.04
CA ILE A 132 0.37 12.54 -18.21
C ILE A 132 0.09 13.80 -19.04
N ASN A 133 0.67 13.89 -20.25
CA ASN A 133 0.46 15.03 -21.14
C ASN A 133 -1.01 15.20 -21.52
N PHE A 134 -1.70 14.10 -21.83
CA PHE A 134 -3.13 14.10 -22.11
C PHE A 134 -3.94 14.62 -20.91
N CYS A 135 -3.69 14.09 -19.71
CA CYS A 135 -4.40 14.47 -18.50
C CYS A 135 -4.18 15.95 -18.14
N ARG A 136 -2.96 16.46 -18.31
CA ARG A 136 -2.65 17.88 -18.11
C ARG A 136 -3.38 18.78 -19.12
N LYS A 137 -3.31 18.43 -20.41
CA LYS A 137 -3.93 19.19 -21.49
C LYS A 137 -5.45 19.31 -21.32
N HIS A 138 -6.09 18.25 -20.82
CA HIS A 138 -7.54 18.15 -20.72
C HIS A 138 -8.07 18.26 -19.28
N ASN A 139 -7.20 18.60 -18.32
CA ASN A 139 -7.53 18.72 -16.89
C ASN A 139 -8.25 17.48 -16.33
N VAL A 140 -7.79 16.27 -16.69
CA VAL A 140 -8.34 14.99 -16.24
C VAL A 140 -7.56 14.51 -15.01
N PRO A 141 -8.22 14.15 -13.90
CA PRO A 141 -7.55 13.58 -12.73
C PRO A 141 -6.79 12.29 -13.07
N ILE A 142 -5.65 12.10 -12.44
CA ILE A 142 -4.77 10.96 -12.72
C ILE A 142 -4.34 10.24 -11.44
N ARG A 143 -4.13 8.92 -11.52
CA ARG A 143 -3.46 8.11 -10.48
C ARG A 143 -2.47 7.18 -11.12
N ALA A 144 -1.28 7.09 -10.50
CA ALA A 144 -0.33 6.04 -10.81
C ALA A 144 -0.59 4.80 -9.92
N ARG A 145 -0.46 3.62 -10.49
CA ARG A 145 -0.67 2.35 -9.81
C ARG A 145 0.40 1.33 -10.21
N GLY A 146 1.08 0.74 -9.20
CA GLY A 146 1.93 -0.43 -9.36
C GLY A 146 1.11 -1.71 -9.18
N GLY A 147 1.34 -2.48 -8.12
CA GLY A 147 0.70 -3.78 -7.86
C GLY A 147 -0.78 -3.78 -7.49
N ALA A 148 -1.46 -2.64 -7.43
CA ALA A 148 -2.87 -2.51 -7.02
C ALA A 148 -3.16 -3.03 -5.60
N HIS A 149 -2.18 -3.01 -4.69
CA HIS A 149 -2.26 -3.56 -3.34
C HIS A 149 -2.54 -2.52 -2.25
N ALA A 150 -2.84 -1.27 -2.62
CA ALA A 150 -3.10 -0.21 -1.66
C ALA A 150 -4.31 -0.54 -0.76
N TYR A 151 -4.14 -0.37 0.54
CA TYR A 151 -5.17 -0.60 1.56
C TYR A 151 -6.27 0.45 1.50
N GLN A 152 -5.95 1.62 0.99
CA GLN A 152 -6.83 2.78 0.84
C GLN A 152 -6.84 3.25 -0.63
N PRO A 153 -7.76 4.11 -1.07
CA PRO A 153 -7.97 4.42 -2.48
C PRO A 153 -6.94 5.39 -3.10
N ALA A 154 -5.73 5.54 -2.53
CA ALA A 154 -4.71 6.48 -3.03
C ALA A 154 -4.33 6.25 -4.52
N SER A 155 -4.42 5.01 -5.02
CA SER A 155 -4.17 4.65 -6.42
C SER A 155 -5.45 4.45 -7.25
N LEU A 156 -6.61 4.87 -6.73
CA LEU A 156 -7.91 4.83 -7.40
C LEU A 156 -8.41 6.24 -7.67
N VAL A 157 -9.23 6.39 -8.70
CA VAL A 157 -9.85 7.67 -9.06
C VAL A 157 -11.22 7.44 -9.69
N ASN A 158 -12.19 8.29 -9.31
CA ASN A 158 -13.45 8.38 -10.04
C ASN A 158 -13.31 9.37 -11.19
N PHE A 159 -13.80 9.00 -12.36
CA PHE A 159 -13.86 9.86 -13.55
C PHE A 159 -12.51 10.42 -14.02
N GLY A 160 -11.41 9.80 -13.59
CA GLY A 160 -10.05 10.11 -14.01
C GLY A 160 -9.41 8.94 -14.75
N ILE A 161 -8.11 9.04 -15.01
CA ILE A 161 -7.32 7.99 -15.67
C ILE A 161 -6.37 7.35 -14.68
N ILE A 162 -6.29 6.00 -14.69
CA ILE A 162 -5.29 5.25 -13.95
C ILE A 162 -4.16 4.87 -14.91
N ILE A 163 -2.91 5.20 -14.56
CA ILE A 163 -1.70 4.62 -15.17
C ILE A 163 -1.37 3.36 -14.40
N ASP A 164 -1.65 2.21 -14.99
CA ASP A 164 -1.36 0.90 -14.42
C ASP A 164 -0.02 0.39 -14.98
N GLN A 165 1.00 0.30 -14.13
CA GLN A 165 2.34 -0.09 -14.53
C GLN A 165 2.58 -1.61 -14.47
N ARG A 166 1.60 -2.43 -14.12
CA ARG A 166 1.78 -3.90 -14.01
C ARG A 166 2.33 -4.60 -15.26
N PRO A 167 2.16 -4.08 -16.51
CA PRO A 167 2.88 -4.63 -17.66
C PRO A 167 4.41 -4.44 -17.63
N ARG A 168 4.90 -3.52 -16.79
CA ARG A 168 6.33 -3.23 -16.61
C ARG A 168 6.82 -3.89 -15.32
N ASP A 169 7.13 -5.18 -15.41
CA ASP A 169 7.40 -6.05 -14.25
C ASP A 169 8.74 -6.80 -14.33
N ASN A 170 9.65 -6.36 -15.20
CA ASN A 170 10.90 -7.05 -15.46
C ASN A 170 12.02 -6.66 -14.49
N ILE A 171 12.96 -7.60 -14.30
CA ILE A 171 14.33 -7.28 -13.87
C ILE A 171 15.08 -6.82 -15.13
N VAL A 172 15.44 -5.54 -15.16
CA VAL A 172 16.07 -4.92 -16.32
C VAL A 172 17.55 -5.30 -16.39
N GLN A 173 18.24 -5.25 -15.25
CA GLN A 173 19.68 -5.51 -15.17
C GLN A 173 20.10 -5.97 -13.78
N ILE A 174 21.06 -6.90 -13.72
CA ILE A 174 21.80 -7.26 -12.51
C ILE A 174 23.27 -6.91 -12.72
N ASP A 175 23.76 -5.97 -11.93
CA ASP A 175 25.17 -5.58 -11.90
C ASP A 175 25.85 -6.27 -10.72
N ARG A 176 26.65 -7.29 -11.03
CA ARG A 176 27.38 -8.08 -10.02
C ARG A 176 28.57 -7.33 -9.44
N GLN A 177 29.16 -6.41 -10.18
CA GLN A 177 30.32 -5.65 -9.75
C GLN A 177 29.92 -4.62 -8.67
N ASN A 178 28.84 -3.89 -8.91
CA ASN A 178 28.32 -2.88 -7.99
C ASN A 178 27.30 -3.43 -7.00
N LYS A 179 26.93 -4.71 -7.10
CA LYS A 179 25.88 -5.37 -6.30
C LYS A 179 24.56 -4.63 -6.36
N THR A 180 24.14 -4.23 -7.57
CA THR A 180 22.88 -3.57 -7.79
C THR A 180 21.98 -4.33 -8.75
N VAL A 181 20.67 -4.10 -8.63
CA VAL A 181 19.66 -4.63 -9.55
C VAL A 181 18.66 -3.55 -9.91
N GLN A 182 18.39 -3.40 -11.20
CA GLN A 182 17.34 -2.52 -11.72
C GLN A 182 16.07 -3.32 -11.99
N ILE A 183 14.94 -2.84 -11.45
CA ILE A 183 13.64 -3.50 -11.54
C ILE A 183 12.59 -2.46 -11.95
N GLU A 184 11.70 -2.84 -12.86
CA GLU A 184 10.58 -1.99 -13.28
C GLU A 184 9.52 -1.86 -12.16
N ALA A 185 8.90 -0.68 -12.07
CA ALA A 185 8.05 -0.29 -10.95
C ALA A 185 6.71 -1.05 -10.86
N GLY A 186 6.26 -1.68 -11.94
CA GLY A 186 5.03 -2.49 -11.98
C GLY A 186 5.17 -3.88 -11.40
N ALA A 187 6.39 -4.32 -11.09
CA ALA A 187 6.68 -5.65 -10.59
C ALA A 187 5.94 -6.00 -9.29
N LEU A 188 5.52 -7.25 -9.16
CA LEU A 188 5.02 -7.84 -7.92
C LEU A 188 6.15 -8.56 -7.18
N LEU A 189 6.09 -8.56 -5.84
CA LEU A 189 7.18 -9.11 -5.02
C LEU A 189 7.40 -10.61 -5.25
N GLY A 190 6.35 -11.42 -5.29
CA GLY A 190 6.48 -12.87 -5.44
C GLY A 190 7.30 -13.30 -6.66
N PRO A 191 6.93 -12.90 -7.88
CA PRO A 191 7.71 -13.18 -9.09
C PRO A 191 9.14 -12.68 -9.02
N ILE A 192 9.37 -11.45 -8.51
CA ILE A 192 10.71 -10.85 -8.41
C ILE A 192 11.57 -11.59 -7.38
N VAL A 193 11.04 -11.87 -6.18
CA VAL A 193 11.78 -12.64 -5.15
C VAL A 193 12.17 -14.01 -5.68
N ASN A 194 11.27 -14.71 -6.40
CA ASN A 194 11.59 -16.00 -7.01
C ASN A 194 12.72 -15.91 -8.05
N GLN A 195 12.76 -14.85 -8.86
CA GLN A 195 13.83 -14.66 -9.85
C GLN A 195 15.16 -14.30 -9.18
N LEU A 196 15.15 -13.39 -8.18
CA LEU A 196 16.34 -12.94 -7.47
C LEU A 196 16.94 -14.05 -6.59
N SER A 197 16.11 -14.82 -5.90
CA SER A 197 16.54 -15.94 -5.06
C SER A 197 17.33 -16.99 -5.84
N LYS A 198 16.93 -17.28 -7.09
CA LYS A 198 17.68 -18.18 -8.00
C LYS A 198 19.08 -17.66 -8.37
N GLN A 199 19.31 -16.36 -8.14
CA GLN A 199 20.58 -15.68 -8.34
C GLN A 199 21.35 -15.43 -7.03
N ASN A 200 20.86 -16.00 -5.90
CA ASN A 200 21.35 -15.75 -4.54
C ASN A 200 21.32 -14.26 -4.15
N ILE A 201 20.31 -13.53 -4.61
CA ILE A 201 20.11 -12.11 -4.35
C ILE A 201 18.95 -11.95 -3.35
N LEU A 202 19.21 -11.20 -2.27
CA LEU A 202 18.22 -10.75 -1.30
C LEU A 202 18.15 -9.21 -1.30
N ILE A 203 16.94 -8.68 -1.40
CA ILE A 203 16.59 -7.30 -1.08
C ILE A 203 15.59 -7.36 0.08
N PRO A 204 15.67 -6.44 1.07
CA PRO A 204 14.76 -6.45 2.22
C PRO A 204 13.35 -5.98 1.81
N PHE A 205 12.62 -6.83 1.10
CA PHE A 205 11.24 -6.59 0.71
C PHE A 205 10.26 -6.89 1.85
N GLY A 206 8.99 -6.47 1.66
CA GLY A 206 7.87 -6.85 2.52
C GLY A 206 7.48 -8.32 2.38
N THR A 207 6.54 -8.77 3.20
CA THR A 207 6.16 -10.18 3.34
C THR A 207 5.14 -10.66 2.30
N CYS A 208 4.19 -9.81 1.88
CA CYS A 208 3.13 -10.22 0.95
C CYS A 208 3.63 -10.36 -0.48
N VAL A 209 3.54 -11.54 -1.05
CA VAL A 209 3.98 -11.85 -2.43
C VAL A 209 3.19 -11.10 -3.53
N THR A 210 1.98 -10.62 -3.22
CA THR A 210 1.12 -9.85 -4.13
C THR A 210 1.33 -8.34 -4.05
N ASN A 211 2.19 -7.87 -3.14
CA ASN A 211 2.53 -6.44 -3.04
C ASN A 211 3.22 -5.95 -4.31
N GLY A 212 2.86 -4.74 -4.74
CA GLY A 212 3.57 -4.04 -5.80
C GLY A 212 4.84 -3.38 -5.29
N LEU A 213 5.93 -3.58 -6.02
CA LEU A 213 7.26 -3.06 -5.69
C LEU A 213 7.26 -1.55 -5.43
N ALA A 214 6.62 -0.78 -6.34
CA ALA A 214 6.64 0.68 -6.26
C ALA A 214 5.96 1.22 -4.99
N GLY A 215 4.72 0.80 -4.72
CA GLY A 215 3.98 1.30 -3.55
C GLY A 215 4.67 0.92 -2.24
N LEU A 216 5.15 -0.31 -2.14
CA LEU A 216 5.91 -0.78 -0.99
C LEU A 216 7.15 0.11 -0.73
N THR A 217 7.99 0.27 -1.75
CA THR A 217 9.26 1.00 -1.65
C THR A 217 9.06 2.46 -1.33
N LEU A 218 8.14 3.14 -2.03
CA LEU A 218 7.91 4.58 -1.87
C LEU A 218 7.43 4.97 -0.47
N GLY A 219 6.74 4.06 0.24
CA GLY A 219 6.29 4.30 1.61
C GLY A 219 7.24 3.76 2.68
N GLY A 220 8.13 2.81 2.33
CA GLY A 220 9.03 2.19 3.32
C GLY A 220 9.47 0.80 2.94
N GLY A 221 8.60 -0.17 3.12
CA GLY A 221 8.87 -1.60 2.94
C GLY A 221 9.37 -2.26 4.22
N ILE A 222 8.42 -2.61 5.10
CA ILE A 222 8.66 -3.36 6.34
C ILE A 222 8.63 -4.86 6.01
N GLY A 223 9.59 -5.62 6.51
CA GLY A 223 9.67 -7.07 6.33
C GLY A 223 10.75 -7.71 7.21
N PHE A 224 10.90 -9.04 7.15
CA PHE A 224 11.74 -9.82 8.05
C PHE A 224 13.27 -9.62 7.93
N SER A 225 13.71 -8.75 7.03
CA SER A 225 15.14 -8.40 6.90
C SER A 225 15.47 -6.99 7.40
N LEU A 226 14.45 -6.24 7.86
CA LEU A 226 14.59 -4.81 8.15
C LEU A 226 15.56 -4.50 9.28
N ARG A 227 15.65 -5.37 10.31
CA ARG A 227 16.49 -5.11 11.47
C ARG A 227 17.99 -5.17 11.15
N GLU A 228 18.36 -5.94 10.14
CA GLU A 228 19.74 -6.02 9.64
C GLU A 228 20.01 -5.01 8.53
N TYR A 229 19.09 -4.88 7.56
CA TYR A 229 19.36 -4.16 6.32
C TYR A 229 18.58 -2.85 6.15
N GLY A 230 17.71 -2.48 7.07
CA GLY A 230 16.80 -1.32 6.94
C GLY A 230 15.54 -1.67 6.16
N LEU A 231 14.75 -0.66 5.85
CA LEU A 231 13.58 -0.75 4.99
C LEU A 231 13.97 -1.04 3.54
N THR A 232 13.01 -1.47 2.71
CA THR A 232 13.23 -1.59 1.25
C THR A 232 13.74 -0.30 0.64
N LEU A 233 13.18 0.85 1.05
CA LEU A 233 13.61 2.17 0.55
C LEU A 233 15.07 2.52 0.86
N ASP A 234 15.65 1.94 1.93
CA ASP A 234 17.04 2.19 2.33
C ASP A 234 18.06 1.53 1.38
N LYS A 235 17.59 0.59 0.56
CA LYS A 235 18.40 -0.09 -0.47
C LYS A 235 18.30 0.55 -1.84
N VAL A 236 17.45 1.55 -2.02
CA VAL A 236 17.33 2.27 -3.29
C VAL A 236 18.51 3.22 -3.47
N VAL A 237 19.17 3.14 -4.61
CA VAL A 237 20.30 4.02 -5.00
C VAL A 237 19.96 4.94 -6.17
N ASP A 238 18.96 4.56 -6.99
CA ASP A 238 18.48 5.39 -8.10
C ASP A 238 17.01 5.07 -8.41
N MET A 239 16.28 6.07 -8.86
CA MET A 239 14.92 5.96 -9.38
C MET A 239 14.81 6.70 -10.70
N LYS A 240 14.23 6.07 -11.71
CA LYS A 240 13.82 6.75 -12.94
C LYS A 240 12.38 7.21 -12.79
N VAL A 241 12.10 8.46 -13.11
CA VAL A 241 10.81 9.09 -12.84
C VAL A 241 10.28 9.89 -14.02
N VAL A 242 8.95 9.99 -14.12
CA VAL A 242 8.25 10.94 -15.01
C VAL A 242 7.58 11.99 -14.13
N LEU A 243 8.00 13.25 -14.29
CA LEU A 243 7.49 14.40 -13.55
C LEU A 243 6.12 14.85 -14.09
N ALA A 244 5.44 15.73 -13.33
CA ALA A 244 4.17 16.32 -13.76
C ALA A 244 4.28 17.13 -15.06
N ASN A 245 5.44 17.67 -15.40
CA ASN A 245 5.73 18.38 -16.66
C ASN A 245 6.11 17.44 -17.81
N CYS A 246 5.93 16.13 -17.69
CA CYS A 246 6.29 15.10 -18.66
C CYS A 246 7.80 14.85 -18.82
N GLN A 247 8.66 15.52 -18.05
CA GLN A 247 10.09 15.28 -18.09
C GLN A 247 10.43 13.90 -17.51
N VAL A 248 11.19 13.10 -18.25
CA VAL A 248 11.81 11.86 -17.76
C VAL A 248 13.18 12.20 -17.19
N THR A 249 13.42 11.82 -15.94
CA THR A 249 14.69 12.13 -15.25
C THR A 249 15.03 11.07 -14.23
N HIS A 250 16.16 11.22 -13.55
CA HIS A 250 16.58 10.39 -12.43
C HIS A 250 16.47 11.14 -11.11
N ALA A 251 16.23 10.40 -10.04
CA ALA A 251 16.32 10.86 -8.67
C ALA A 251 17.28 9.94 -7.91
N ASN A 252 18.44 10.46 -7.49
CA ASN A 252 19.48 9.76 -6.75
C ASN A 252 20.31 10.78 -5.95
N LYS A 253 21.33 10.33 -5.24
CA LYS A 253 22.17 11.21 -4.40
C LYS A 253 22.99 12.28 -5.16
N TYR A 254 23.01 12.23 -6.50
CA TYR A 254 23.76 13.15 -7.34
C TYR A 254 22.86 14.01 -8.23
N GLN A 255 21.61 13.59 -8.44
CA GLN A 255 20.66 14.24 -9.34
C GLN A 255 19.29 14.24 -8.68
N ASN A 256 18.67 15.43 -8.53
CA ASN A 256 17.38 15.61 -7.86
C ASN A 256 17.37 14.94 -6.47
N ASP A 257 18.38 15.22 -5.66
CA ASP A 257 18.64 14.59 -4.36
C ASP A 257 17.50 14.88 -3.34
N ASP A 258 16.90 16.04 -3.42
CA ASP A 258 15.70 16.40 -2.64
C ASP A 258 14.47 15.56 -3.04
N LEU A 259 14.24 15.36 -4.35
CA LEU A 259 13.21 14.45 -4.83
C LEU A 259 13.52 13.00 -4.42
N PHE A 260 14.78 12.59 -4.49
CA PHE A 260 15.21 11.28 -4.03
C PHE A 260 14.96 11.07 -2.54
N TRP A 261 15.19 12.10 -1.74
CA TRP A 261 14.84 12.07 -0.31
C TRP A 261 13.33 11.92 -0.12
N ALA A 262 12.50 12.70 -0.82
CA ALA A 262 11.05 12.68 -0.73
C ALA A 262 10.44 11.34 -1.16
N LEU A 263 10.91 10.76 -2.27
CA LEU A 263 10.44 9.47 -2.80
C LEU A 263 10.79 8.28 -1.89
N ARG A 264 11.66 8.47 -0.89
CA ARG A 264 12.01 7.45 0.08
C ARG A 264 11.26 7.65 1.39
N GLY A 265 9.93 7.37 1.39
CA GLY A 265 9.10 7.38 2.58
C GLY A 265 7.84 8.23 2.51
N ALA A 266 7.65 9.05 1.47
CA ALA A 266 6.45 9.86 1.33
C ALA A 266 5.24 9.09 0.75
N GLY A 267 5.41 7.83 0.38
CA GLY A 267 4.38 7.06 -0.31
C GLY A 267 4.25 7.39 -1.80
N GLY A 268 3.52 6.56 -2.53
CA GLY A 268 3.31 6.73 -3.95
C GLY A 268 2.32 7.84 -4.32
N GLY A 269 2.45 8.39 -5.53
CA GLY A 269 1.45 9.28 -6.12
C GLY A 269 1.51 10.75 -5.66
N ASN A 270 2.62 11.20 -5.05
CA ASN A 270 2.75 12.56 -4.53
C ASN A 270 3.54 13.50 -5.44
N PHE A 271 4.64 13.05 -6.08
CA PHE A 271 5.61 13.94 -6.75
C PHE A 271 5.81 13.61 -8.22
N ALA A 272 5.78 12.33 -8.56
CA ALA A 272 6.12 11.81 -9.87
C ALA A 272 5.55 10.39 -10.04
N VAL A 273 5.59 9.88 -11.28
CA VAL A 273 5.42 8.45 -11.57
C VAL A 273 6.81 7.82 -11.63
N VAL A 274 7.16 7.00 -10.63
CA VAL A 274 8.40 6.22 -10.66
C VAL A 274 8.23 5.06 -11.61
N THR A 275 9.17 4.89 -12.52
CA THR A 275 9.13 3.86 -13.57
C THR A 275 10.08 2.71 -13.34
N ASP A 276 11.21 2.96 -12.70
CA ASP A 276 12.25 1.97 -12.40
C ASP A 276 12.93 2.30 -11.08
N PHE A 277 13.40 1.28 -10.39
CA PHE A 277 14.22 1.37 -9.19
C PHE A 277 15.53 0.63 -9.39
N VAL A 278 16.62 1.18 -8.89
CA VAL A 278 17.90 0.46 -8.73
C VAL A 278 18.15 0.24 -7.25
N TYR A 279 18.29 -1.01 -6.85
CA TYR A 279 18.53 -1.42 -5.46
C TYR A 279 19.94 -1.96 -5.28
N GLU A 280 20.60 -1.62 -4.16
CA GLU A 280 21.66 -2.44 -3.61
C GLU A 280 21.08 -3.76 -3.10
N TYR A 281 21.77 -4.86 -3.36
CA TYR A 281 21.39 -6.17 -2.85
C TYR A 281 22.47 -6.80 -1.96
N VAL A 282 22.06 -7.80 -1.19
CA VAL A 282 22.96 -8.67 -0.43
C VAL A 282 22.87 -10.09 -0.98
N GLU A 283 23.96 -10.86 -0.83
CA GLU A 283 23.97 -12.25 -1.24
C GLU A 283 23.42 -13.13 -0.11
N ALA A 284 22.37 -13.88 -0.42
CA ALA A 284 21.77 -14.85 0.47
C ALA A 284 21.06 -15.94 -0.33
N ASN A 285 21.07 -17.17 0.18
CA ASN A 285 20.49 -18.33 -0.50
C ASN A 285 19.48 -19.09 0.37
N TRP A 286 19.52 -18.93 1.71
CA TRP A 286 18.57 -19.50 2.65
C TRP A 286 18.24 -18.52 3.78
N VAL A 287 17.22 -18.86 4.53
CA VAL A 287 16.86 -18.27 5.82
C VAL A 287 16.38 -19.36 6.76
N SER A 288 16.43 -19.12 8.07
CA SER A 288 15.84 -20.02 9.06
C SER A 288 14.63 -19.36 9.71
N ILE A 289 13.46 -19.99 9.59
CA ILE A 289 12.20 -19.50 10.14
C ILE A 289 11.88 -20.27 11.39
N PHE A 290 11.40 -19.58 12.43
CA PHE A 290 10.78 -20.20 13.59
C PHE A 290 9.32 -19.82 13.70
N THR A 291 8.52 -20.70 14.29
CA THR A 291 7.13 -20.44 14.68
C THR A 291 6.88 -21.03 16.05
N MET A 292 6.30 -20.24 16.94
CA MET A 292 5.88 -20.63 18.29
C MET A 292 4.40 -20.30 18.47
N ASN A 293 3.63 -21.27 18.92
CA ASN A 293 2.22 -21.10 19.23
C ASN A 293 2.03 -21.07 20.74
N PHE A 294 1.14 -20.19 21.22
CA PHE A 294 0.78 -20.08 22.62
C PHE A 294 -0.74 -20.05 22.77
N LYS A 295 -1.24 -20.38 23.97
CA LYS A 295 -2.68 -20.20 24.26
C LYS A 295 -3.01 -18.71 24.31
N PHE A 296 -4.22 -18.35 23.90
CA PHE A 296 -4.69 -16.96 23.98
C PHE A 296 -4.61 -16.40 25.41
N ASP A 297 -4.91 -17.22 26.43
CA ASP A 297 -4.84 -16.81 27.85
C ASP A 297 -3.40 -16.45 28.33
N ASP A 298 -2.37 -16.90 27.62
CA ASP A 298 -0.99 -16.60 27.92
C ASP A 298 -0.47 -15.33 27.22
N THR A 299 -1.30 -14.68 26.37
CA THR A 299 -0.92 -13.52 25.54
C THR A 299 -0.14 -12.46 26.34
N LYS A 300 -0.68 -12.04 27.47
CA LYS A 300 -0.05 -10.98 28.31
C LYS A 300 1.36 -11.36 28.75
N LYS A 301 1.57 -12.60 29.22
CA LYS A 301 2.87 -13.08 29.68
C LYS A 301 3.87 -13.15 28.54
N VAL A 302 3.45 -13.70 27.39
CA VAL A 302 4.33 -13.87 26.22
C VAL A 302 4.67 -12.53 25.60
N LEU A 303 3.68 -11.64 25.40
CA LEU A 303 3.89 -10.32 24.81
C LEU A 303 4.82 -9.44 25.69
N LYS A 304 4.69 -9.51 27.02
CA LYS A 304 5.59 -8.78 27.94
C LYS A 304 7.05 -9.20 27.82
N VAL A 305 7.33 -10.45 27.51
CA VAL A 305 8.69 -10.93 27.26
C VAL A 305 9.12 -10.56 25.84
N TRP A 306 8.28 -10.84 24.83
CA TRP A 306 8.59 -10.62 23.44
C TRP A 306 8.89 -9.16 23.14
N GLN A 307 8.05 -8.21 23.57
CA GLN A 307 8.22 -6.79 23.27
C GLN A 307 9.51 -6.18 23.87
N LYS A 308 10.07 -6.77 24.92
CA LYS A 308 11.33 -6.34 25.54
C LYS A 308 12.54 -7.01 24.93
N TRP A 309 12.35 -8.17 24.33
CA TRP A 309 13.41 -8.97 23.72
C TRP A 309 13.56 -8.71 22.21
N ALA A 310 12.47 -8.74 21.47
CA ALA A 310 12.49 -8.77 20.02
C ALA A 310 13.18 -7.55 19.37
N PRO A 311 12.96 -6.29 19.79
CA PRO A 311 13.64 -5.13 19.21
C PRO A 311 15.15 -5.08 19.50
N TYR A 312 15.62 -5.79 20.51
CA TYR A 312 17.00 -5.69 21.02
C TYR A 312 17.82 -6.96 20.83
N THR A 313 17.22 -8.02 20.32
CA THR A 313 17.94 -9.26 20.01
C THR A 313 18.89 -9.08 18.81
N ASN A 314 19.60 -10.13 18.41
CA ASN A 314 20.51 -10.11 17.26
C ASN A 314 19.82 -9.48 16.02
N THR A 315 20.49 -8.56 15.33
CA THR A 315 19.92 -7.80 14.20
C THR A 315 19.50 -8.69 13.03
N LYS A 316 20.14 -9.84 12.85
CA LYS A 316 19.77 -10.84 11.84
C LYS A 316 18.43 -11.53 12.10
N LEU A 317 17.90 -11.45 13.32
CA LEU A 317 16.61 -12.02 13.69
C LEU A 317 15.55 -10.94 13.73
N THR A 318 14.54 -11.04 12.89
CA THR A 318 13.32 -10.23 12.94
C THR A 318 12.15 -11.14 13.24
N SER A 319 11.21 -10.67 14.05
CA SER A 319 10.02 -11.43 14.43
C SER A 319 8.78 -10.56 14.53
N GLU A 320 7.63 -11.18 14.37
CA GLU A 320 6.32 -10.60 14.57
C GLU A 320 5.52 -11.39 15.61
N PHE A 321 4.51 -10.75 16.17
CA PHE A 321 3.63 -11.27 17.19
C PHE A 321 2.18 -11.09 16.71
N ASP A 322 1.49 -12.19 16.39
CA ASP A 322 0.12 -12.20 15.89
C ASP A 322 -0.87 -12.62 16.97
N ILE A 323 -1.89 -11.79 17.18
CA ILE A 323 -3.02 -12.07 18.08
C ILE A 323 -4.28 -12.12 17.25
N PHE A 324 -4.93 -13.27 17.24
CA PHE A 324 -6.23 -13.51 16.63
C PHE A 324 -7.34 -13.53 17.69
N ASN A 325 -8.50 -14.08 17.38
CA ASN A 325 -9.55 -14.25 18.37
C ASN A 325 -9.18 -15.33 19.42
N LYS A 326 -9.93 -15.37 20.51
CA LYS A 326 -9.67 -16.30 21.65
C LYS A 326 -9.75 -17.80 21.32
N TYR A 327 -10.26 -18.16 20.14
CA TYR A 327 -10.37 -19.55 19.68
C TYR A 327 -9.13 -20.00 18.88
N GLN A 328 -8.21 -19.11 18.64
CA GLN A 328 -6.97 -19.38 17.90
C GLN A 328 -5.74 -19.19 18.76
N PRO A 329 -4.62 -19.88 18.45
CA PRO A 329 -3.37 -19.63 19.14
C PRO A 329 -2.87 -18.21 18.83
N VAL A 330 -2.14 -17.65 19.79
CA VAL A 330 -1.24 -16.53 19.54
C VAL A 330 0.01 -17.09 18.89
N ILE A 331 0.51 -16.43 17.86
CA ILE A 331 1.64 -16.87 17.07
C ILE A 331 2.80 -15.88 17.24
N VAL A 332 3.98 -16.39 17.54
CA VAL A 332 5.23 -15.65 17.41
C VAL A 332 6.03 -16.31 16.31
N THR A 333 6.26 -15.60 15.22
CA THR A 333 7.05 -16.09 14.10
C THR A 333 8.18 -15.14 13.77
N GLY A 334 9.19 -15.64 13.05
CA GLY A 334 10.28 -14.77 12.62
C GLY A 334 11.31 -15.48 11.77
N GLN A 335 12.22 -14.68 11.23
CA GLN A 335 13.24 -15.09 10.29
C GLN A 335 14.63 -14.69 10.80
N LEU A 336 15.54 -15.66 10.79
CA LEU A 336 16.97 -15.44 10.97
C LEU A 336 17.64 -15.45 9.60
N LEU A 337 18.35 -14.38 9.27
CA LEU A 337 19.17 -14.25 8.06
C LEU A 337 20.40 -15.18 8.13
N PRO A 338 20.94 -15.63 6.99
CA PRO A 338 21.95 -16.68 6.94
C PRO A 338 23.23 -16.30 7.67
N GLY A 339 23.81 -17.28 8.36
CA GLY A 339 25.13 -17.27 8.95
C GLY A 339 26.10 -18.14 8.17
N LYS A 340 26.82 -19.01 8.90
CA LYS A 340 27.84 -19.88 8.29
C LYS A 340 27.26 -21.15 7.65
N SER A 341 26.23 -21.72 8.26
CA SER A 341 25.53 -22.92 7.78
C SER A 341 24.14 -23.02 8.39
N ALA A 342 23.24 -23.74 7.75
CA ALA A 342 21.88 -23.99 8.24
C ALA A 342 21.87 -24.58 9.65
N GLU A 343 22.78 -25.51 9.95
CA GLU A 343 22.89 -26.13 11.28
C GLU A 343 23.34 -25.10 12.35
N SER A 344 24.33 -24.26 12.03
CA SER A 344 24.76 -23.21 12.94
C SER A 344 23.68 -22.18 13.21
N ASP A 345 22.88 -21.86 12.19
CA ASP A 345 21.78 -20.89 12.25
C ASP A 345 20.64 -21.42 13.13
N GLN A 346 20.30 -22.71 13.00
CA GLN A 346 19.30 -23.34 13.88
C GLN A 346 19.75 -23.35 15.35
N LYS A 347 21.01 -23.68 15.64
CA LYS A 347 21.58 -23.61 16.99
C LYS A 347 21.57 -22.19 17.55
N LEU A 348 21.93 -21.20 16.72
CA LEU A 348 21.87 -19.79 17.10
C LEU A 348 20.44 -19.37 17.38
N LEU A 349 19.50 -19.76 16.54
CA LEU A 349 18.08 -19.41 16.68
C LEU A 349 17.51 -19.94 18.00
N ILE A 350 17.76 -21.20 18.35
CA ILE A 350 17.36 -21.78 19.66
C ILE A 350 17.94 -20.95 20.82
N LYS A 351 19.21 -20.54 20.73
CA LYS A 351 19.85 -19.71 21.76
C LYS A 351 19.20 -18.33 21.88
N LEU A 352 18.87 -17.70 20.75
CA LEU A 352 18.23 -16.38 20.72
C LEU A 352 16.78 -16.43 21.23
N LEU A 353 16.07 -17.52 20.98
CA LEU A 353 14.68 -17.73 21.42
C LEU A 353 14.55 -18.12 22.89
N LYS A 354 15.66 -18.29 23.60
CA LYS A 354 15.66 -18.73 25.02
C LYS A 354 14.71 -17.94 25.93
N PRO A 355 14.59 -16.59 25.85
CA PRO A 355 13.64 -15.85 26.69
C PRO A 355 12.18 -16.28 26.53
N LEU A 356 11.78 -16.70 25.32
CA LEU A 356 10.43 -17.21 25.04
C LEU A 356 10.29 -18.70 25.41
N LEU A 357 11.34 -19.49 25.16
CA LEU A 357 11.36 -20.93 25.48
C LEU A 357 11.30 -21.17 27.01
N ASP A 358 11.97 -20.34 27.78
CA ASP A 358 12.01 -20.44 29.26
C ASP A 358 10.65 -20.15 29.91
N LEU A 359 9.69 -19.56 29.18
CA LEU A 359 8.33 -19.41 29.68
C LEU A 359 7.62 -20.76 29.85
N ASN A 360 8.02 -21.79 29.11
CA ASN A 360 7.40 -23.13 29.09
C ASN A 360 5.88 -23.10 28.84
N LEU A 361 5.41 -22.15 27.99
CA LEU A 361 3.99 -21.92 27.66
C LEU A 361 3.65 -22.29 26.21
N GLN A 362 4.65 -22.59 25.37
CA GLN A 362 4.44 -22.92 23.95
C GLN A 362 3.65 -24.24 23.80
N THR A 363 2.61 -24.17 22.98
CA THR A 363 1.80 -25.33 22.57
C THR A 363 2.29 -25.95 21.27
N GLY A 364 3.13 -25.23 20.53
CA GLY A 364 3.80 -25.68 19.32
C GLY A 364 5.09 -24.89 19.10
N PHE A 365 6.11 -25.56 18.56
CA PHE A 365 7.39 -24.95 18.22
C PHE A 365 8.00 -25.64 17.02
N SER A 366 8.43 -24.87 16.03
CA SER A 366 9.15 -25.39 14.87
C SER A 366 10.25 -24.44 14.42
N ILE A 367 11.31 -25.01 13.84
CA ILE A 367 12.35 -24.29 13.11
C ILE A 367 12.52 -24.98 11.76
N LYS A 368 12.53 -24.19 10.68
CA LYS A 368 12.75 -24.67 9.33
C LYS A 368 13.77 -23.78 8.62
N THR A 369 14.76 -24.38 7.97
CA THR A 369 15.65 -23.68 7.05
C THR A 369 15.17 -23.92 5.63
N MET A 370 15.03 -22.88 4.85
CA MET A 370 14.46 -22.92 3.51
C MET A 370 15.05 -21.84 2.62
N SER A 371 14.84 -21.93 1.31
CA SER A 371 15.21 -20.90 0.36
C SER A 371 14.44 -19.60 0.61
N ILE A 372 14.94 -18.47 0.08
CA ILE A 372 14.28 -17.17 0.19
C ILE A 372 12.90 -17.21 -0.50
N THR A 373 12.77 -17.93 -1.61
CA THR A 373 11.48 -18.12 -2.30
C THR A 373 10.46 -18.86 -1.44
N GLU A 374 10.87 -19.98 -0.81
CA GLU A 374 9.99 -20.73 0.09
C GLU A 374 9.60 -19.91 1.32
N ALA A 375 10.52 -19.09 1.85
CA ALA A 375 10.24 -18.18 2.95
C ALA A 375 9.22 -17.09 2.57
N ALA A 376 9.37 -16.50 1.38
CA ALA A 376 8.41 -15.53 0.86
C ALA A 376 7.02 -16.15 0.66
N GLN A 377 6.95 -17.39 0.19
CA GLN A 377 5.68 -18.13 0.09
C GLN A 377 5.10 -18.42 1.47
N TYR A 378 5.92 -18.88 2.42
CA TYR A 378 5.49 -19.20 3.78
C TYR A 378 4.83 -18.01 4.49
N PHE A 379 5.44 -16.84 4.44
CA PHE A 379 4.87 -15.62 5.01
C PHE A 379 3.76 -15.03 4.13
N GLY A 380 3.79 -15.27 2.83
CA GLY A 380 2.82 -14.80 1.86
C GLY A 380 1.58 -15.69 1.69
N GLU A 381 1.52 -16.88 2.31
CA GLU A 381 0.36 -17.79 2.19
C GLU A 381 -0.97 -17.17 2.65
N GLY A 382 -0.91 -16.16 3.52
CA GLY A 382 -2.06 -15.32 3.87
C GLY A 382 -2.41 -14.24 2.84
N SER A 383 -1.58 -14.01 1.81
CA SER A 383 -1.85 -13.04 0.73
C SER A 383 -2.90 -13.63 -0.21
N TYR A 384 -4.14 -13.40 0.09
CA TYR A 384 -5.29 -14.04 -0.56
C TYR A 384 -5.40 -13.69 -2.04
N ALA A 385 -5.58 -14.72 -2.86
CA ALA A 385 -5.97 -14.57 -4.27
C ALA A 385 -7.43 -14.09 -4.46
N ARG A 386 -8.23 -14.02 -3.38
CA ARG A 386 -9.64 -13.59 -3.39
C ARG A 386 -9.78 -12.11 -3.07
N PRO A 387 -10.85 -11.46 -3.54
CA PRO A 387 -11.22 -10.13 -3.10
C PRO A 387 -11.33 -10.06 -1.58
N LEU A 388 -10.77 -9.02 -0.97
CA LEU A 388 -10.87 -8.78 0.47
C LEU A 388 -11.62 -7.48 0.73
N PHE A 389 -12.49 -7.52 1.74
CA PHE A 389 -13.08 -6.34 2.34
C PHE A 389 -12.47 -6.18 3.72
N PHE A 390 -11.82 -5.05 3.98
CA PHE A 390 -11.22 -4.84 5.28
C PHE A 390 -11.10 -3.36 5.65
N TYR A 391 -10.98 -3.15 6.94
CA TYR A 391 -10.61 -1.89 7.56
C TYR A 391 -9.34 -2.09 8.38
N ASN A 392 -8.42 -1.15 8.28
CA ASN A 392 -7.10 -1.25 8.87
C ASN A 392 -6.73 0.06 9.57
N GLN A 393 -6.02 -0.07 10.70
CA GLN A 393 -5.36 1.00 11.43
C GLN A 393 -3.93 0.59 11.75
N SER A 394 -3.02 1.54 11.98
CA SER A 394 -1.66 1.23 12.38
C SER A 394 -1.06 2.30 13.29
N ASP A 395 -0.09 1.89 14.10
CA ASP A 395 0.71 2.79 14.94
C ASP A 395 2.17 2.35 14.98
N PHE A 396 3.09 3.31 15.02
CA PHE A 396 4.45 3.07 15.47
C PHE A 396 4.55 3.28 16.98
N ASN A 397 5.14 2.32 17.67
CA ASN A 397 5.37 2.36 19.11
C ASN A 397 6.85 2.55 19.43
N PHE A 398 7.14 3.43 20.37
CA PHE A 398 8.49 3.87 20.73
C PHE A 398 8.94 3.37 22.10
N ASN A 399 8.03 2.79 22.86
CA ASN A 399 8.28 2.21 24.19
C ASN A 399 7.52 0.89 24.31
N PRO A 400 7.91 -0.02 25.20
CA PRO A 400 7.09 -1.19 25.50
C PRO A 400 5.67 -0.79 25.92
N LEU A 401 4.66 -1.53 25.45
CA LEU A 401 3.27 -1.35 25.85
C LEU A 401 3.11 -1.58 27.36
N PRO A 402 2.43 -0.70 28.09
CA PRO A 402 2.07 -0.93 29.48
C PRO A 402 1.02 -2.04 29.59
N ASP A 403 0.85 -2.56 30.80
CA ASP A 403 -0.06 -3.68 31.06
C ASP A 403 -1.49 -3.37 30.66
N GLU A 404 -1.95 -2.14 30.86
CA GLU A 404 -3.29 -1.67 30.53
C GLU A 404 -3.55 -1.69 29.01
N ALA A 405 -2.55 -1.29 28.21
CA ALA A 405 -2.66 -1.36 26.75
C ALA A 405 -2.73 -2.81 26.26
N ILE A 406 -1.95 -3.70 26.86
CA ILE A 406 -1.99 -5.14 26.56
C ILE A 406 -3.37 -5.73 26.93
N ASP A 407 -3.93 -5.35 28.07
CA ASP A 407 -5.25 -5.81 28.52
C ASP A 407 -6.36 -5.34 27.56
N ILE A 408 -6.27 -4.10 27.03
CA ILE A 408 -7.19 -3.59 26.00
C ILE A 408 -7.10 -4.43 24.72
N ILE A 409 -5.88 -4.75 24.25
CA ILE A 409 -5.68 -5.61 23.09
C ILE A 409 -6.37 -6.97 23.31
N ILE A 410 -6.09 -7.64 24.41
CA ILE A 410 -6.65 -8.95 24.75
C ILE A 410 -8.18 -8.87 24.86
N TYR A 411 -8.71 -7.83 25.50
CA TYR A 411 -10.16 -7.62 25.64
C TYR A 411 -10.83 -7.55 24.27
N HIS A 412 -10.39 -6.64 23.38
CA HIS A 412 -11.02 -6.48 22.08
C HIS A 412 -10.89 -7.72 21.18
N MET A 413 -9.73 -8.41 21.21
CA MET A 413 -9.55 -9.66 20.47
C MET A 413 -10.41 -10.80 21.04
N SER A 414 -10.72 -10.79 22.35
CA SER A 414 -11.61 -11.77 22.99
C SER A 414 -13.09 -11.61 22.63
N LEU A 415 -13.51 -10.42 22.16
CA LEU A 415 -14.87 -10.13 21.71
C LEU A 415 -15.21 -10.75 20.36
N LEU A 416 -14.20 -11.13 19.59
CA LEU A 416 -14.39 -11.71 18.25
C LEU A 416 -14.93 -13.14 18.36
N ASP A 417 -15.84 -13.47 17.44
CA ASP A 417 -16.40 -14.81 17.28
C ASP A 417 -15.43 -15.74 16.54
N ALA A 418 -15.64 -17.06 16.63
CA ALA A 418 -14.78 -18.06 15.99
C ALA A 418 -14.71 -17.92 14.45
N ASN A 419 -15.79 -17.44 13.81
CA ASN A 419 -15.85 -17.20 12.37
C ASN A 419 -15.12 -15.92 11.92
N GLN A 420 -14.74 -15.04 12.85
CA GLN A 420 -13.94 -13.84 12.59
C GLN A 420 -12.44 -14.13 12.69
N SER A 421 -12.02 -15.27 12.17
CA SER A 421 -10.67 -15.84 12.31
C SER A 421 -9.57 -15.07 11.57
N HIS A 422 -9.93 -14.17 10.68
CA HIS A 422 -8.98 -13.36 9.90
C HIS A 422 -8.72 -11.97 10.48
N ASN A 423 -9.48 -11.56 11.51
CA ASN A 423 -9.21 -10.33 12.24
C ASN A 423 -7.96 -10.53 13.10
N LYS A 424 -7.04 -9.58 13.05
CA LYS A 424 -5.80 -9.71 13.83
C LYS A 424 -5.24 -8.39 14.32
N THR A 425 -4.47 -8.48 15.40
CA THR A 425 -3.47 -7.49 15.79
C THR A 425 -2.11 -8.10 15.52
N GLU A 426 -1.36 -7.47 14.64
CA GLU A 426 0.00 -7.82 14.26
C GLU A 426 0.96 -6.81 14.87
N ILE A 427 2.06 -7.28 15.43
CA ILE A 427 3.10 -6.44 16.04
C ILE A 427 4.45 -6.87 15.48
N ASP A 428 5.06 -6.02 14.67
CA ASP A 428 6.39 -6.24 14.10
C ASP A 428 7.49 -5.69 15.01
N ALA A 429 8.52 -6.46 15.26
CA ALA A 429 9.71 -5.98 15.93
C ALA A 429 10.56 -5.13 14.98
N LEU A 430 10.78 -3.88 15.37
CA LEU A 430 11.71 -2.97 14.73
C LEU A 430 13.06 -2.93 15.50
N GLY A 431 13.82 -1.86 15.41
CA GLY A 431 15.12 -1.76 16.09
C GLY A 431 16.28 -2.22 15.20
N GLY A 432 17.40 -2.62 15.82
CA GLY A 432 18.58 -3.03 15.07
C GLY A 432 19.19 -1.91 14.24
N ASN A 433 19.62 -2.22 12.99
CA ASN A 433 20.22 -1.23 12.09
C ASN A 433 19.19 -0.25 11.51
N PHE A 434 17.90 -0.63 11.44
CA PHE A 434 16.81 0.27 11.09
C PHE A 434 16.80 1.53 11.97
N SER A 435 16.97 1.38 13.29
CA SER A 435 16.94 2.51 14.23
C SER A 435 18.23 3.34 14.28
N LYS A 436 19.29 2.92 13.57
CA LYS A 436 20.54 3.70 13.46
C LYS A 436 20.47 4.77 12.36
N ILE A 437 19.48 4.68 11.46
CA ILE A 437 19.28 5.65 10.41
C ILE A 437 18.57 6.88 11.01
N PRO A 438 19.08 8.12 10.81
CA PRO A 438 18.42 9.33 11.31
C PRO A 438 17.00 9.49 10.74
N SER A 439 16.09 10.09 11.52
CA SER A 439 14.68 10.29 11.14
C SER A 439 14.48 11.25 9.97
N ASP A 440 15.49 12.05 9.65
CA ASP A 440 15.54 13.02 8.56
C ASP A 440 16.40 12.55 7.37
N ALA A 441 17.01 11.38 7.44
CA ALA A 441 17.82 10.82 6.34
C ALA A 441 16.97 10.46 5.10
N THR A 442 15.69 10.26 5.28
CA THR A 442 14.68 10.01 4.24
C THR A 442 13.35 10.62 4.69
N ALA A 443 12.35 10.67 3.83
CA ALA A 443 11.01 11.16 4.22
C ALA A 443 10.32 10.30 5.28
N PHE A 444 10.80 9.07 5.56
CA PHE A 444 10.26 8.17 6.58
C PHE A 444 10.77 8.55 7.99
N PRO A 445 9.91 9.08 8.91
CA PRO A 445 10.38 9.68 10.15
C PRO A 445 10.49 8.72 11.34
N SER A 446 9.83 7.56 11.32
CA SER A 446 9.59 6.73 12.52
C SER A 446 10.76 5.78 12.85
N ARG A 447 12.02 6.24 12.66
CA ARG A 447 13.24 5.40 12.78
C ARG A 447 13.53 4.92 14.20
N SER A 448 13.12 5.66 15.23
CA SER A 448 13.32 5.26 16.62
C SER A 448 12.19 4.38 17.19
N ALA A 449 11.22 3.99 16.36
CA ALA A 449 10.18 3.06 16.78
C ALA A 449 10.77 1.68 17.06
N ILE A 450 10.26 1.00 18.10
CA ILE A 450 10.66 -0.35 18.48
C ILE A 450 9.66 -1.41 17.97
N HIS A 451 8.42 -1.00 17.71
CA HIS A 451 7.40 -1.86 17.12
C HIS A 451 6.57 -1.08 16.09
N TRP A 452 6.06 -1.79 15.10
CA TRP A 452 4.95 -1.35 14.28
C TRP A 452 3.75 -2.25 14.57
N LEU A 453 2.60 -1.65 14.86
CA LEU A 453 1.37 -2.36 15.14
C LEU A 453 0.40 -2.14 13.99
N GLN A 454 -0.26 -3.21 13.57
CA GLN A 454 -1.32 -3.20 12.59
C GLN A 454 -2.56 -3.88 13.18
N TYR A 455 -3.70 -3.20 13.06
CA TYR A 455 -5.00 -3.70 13.51
C TYR A 455 -5.87 -3.89 12.27
N THR A 456 -6.34 -5.11 12.04
CA THR A 456 -7.09 -5.44 10.83
C THR A 456 -8.40 -6.10 11.16
N SER A 457 -9.48 -5.57 10.60
CA SER A 457 -10.80 -6.18 10.58
C SER A 457 -11.18 -6.55 9.16
N LEU A 458 -11.42 -7.84 8.92
CA LEU A 458 -11.82 -8.39 7.62
C LEU A 458 -13.26 -8.89 7.69
N TRP A 459 -13.94 -8.86 6.54
CA TRP A 459 -15.29 -9.42 6.40
C TRP A 459 -15.50 -9.94 4.97
N ASP A 460 -16.46 -10.86 4.84
CA ASP A 460 -16.76 -11.54 3.58
C ASP A 460 -17.94 -10.90 2.82
N THR A 461 -18.90 -10.31 3.54
CA THR A 461 -20.15 -9.78 2.98
C THR A 461 -20.43 -8.36 3.44
N SER A 462 -21.07 -7.58 2.60
CA SER A 462 -21.31 -6.14 2.83
C SER A 462 -22.17 -5.82 4.07
N ASP A 463 -22.98 -6.74 4.52
CA ASP A 463 -23.79 -6.60 5.75
C ASP A 463 -22.92 -6.61 7.02
N GLN A 464 -21.75 -7.20 6.98
CA GLN A 464 -20.78 -7.24 8.08
C GLN A 464 -19.97 -5.96 8.21
N GLU A 465 -19.90 -5.12 7.16
CA GLU A 465 -19.00 -3.96 7.08
C GLU A 465 -19.14 -3.00 8.25
N LEU A 466 -20.36 -2.57 8.56
CA LEU A 466 -20.58 -1.58 9.62
C LEU A 466 -20.13 -2.09 10.99
N LYS A 467 -20.50 -3.34 11.35
CA LYS A 467 -20.11 -3.96 12.61
C LYS A 467 -18.59 -4.12 12.72
N SER A 468 -17.95 -4.55 11.63
CA SER A 468 -16.50 -4.77 11.57
C SER A 468 -15.70 -3.46 11.72
N ILE A 469 -16.16 -2.41 11.06
CA ILE A 469 -15.53 -1.06 11.17
C ILE A 469 -15.77 -0.49 12.57
N GLU A 470 -16.97 -0.59 13.11
CA GLU A 470 -17.29 -0.08 14.45
C GLU A 470 -16.47 -0.78 15.53
N TRP A 471 -16.33 -2.11 15.46
CA TRP A 471 -15.47 -2.87 16.37
C TRP A 471 -14.04 -2.34 16.35
N LEU A 472 -13.43 -2.20 15.17
CA LEU A 472 -12.03 -1.76 15.09
C LEU A 472 -11.88 -0.28 15.51
N LYS A 473 -12.86 0.58 15.21
CA LYS A 473 -12.84 1.98 15.68
C LYS A 473 -12.89 2.09 17.20
N ASN A 474 -13.71 1.29 17.86
CA ASN A 474 -13.77 1.25 19.31
C ASN A 474 -12.47 0.72 19.91
N TYR A 475 -11.96 -0.37 19.36
CA TYR A 475 -10.66 -0.94 19.76
C TYR A 475 -9.53 0.11 19.61
N TYR A 476 -9.43 0.76 18.46
CA TYR A 476 -8.42 1.76 18.20
C TYR A 476 -8.57 3.00 19.10
N LYS A 477 -9.79 3.44 19.37
CA LYS A 477 -10.08 4.54 20.30
C LYS A 477 -9.58 4.25 21.71
N ASP A 478 -9.80 3.05 22.23
CA ASP A 478 -9.36 2.66 23.57
C ASP A 478 -7.84 2.57 23.70
N LEU A 479 -7.15 2.18 22.61
CA LEU A 479 -5.69 2.13 22.56
C LEU A 479 -5.03 3.51 22.37
N ARG A 480 -5.73 4.47 21.79
CA ARG A 480 -5.16 5.78 21.39
C ARG A 480 -4.38 6.50 22.48
N PRO A 481 -4.78 6.52 23.78
CA PRO A 481 -4.02 7.18 24.84
C PRO A 481 -2.59 6.65 25.05
N TYR A 482 -2.32 5.42 24.63
CA TYR A 482 -1.00 4.76 24.79
C TYR A 482 -0.03 5.03 23.63
N PHE A 483 -0.48 5.75 22.59
CA PHE A 483 0.34 6.13 21.43
C PHE A 483 0.43 7.66 21.28
N PRO A 484 1.05 8.38 22.24
CA PRO A 484 1.03 9.85 22.30
C PRO A 484 1.73 10.51 21.12
N LYS A 485 2.73 9.86 20.50
CA LYS A 485 3.43 10.42 19.33
C LYS A 485 2.57 10.41 18.07
N ASN A 486 1.47 9.65 18.04
CA ASN A 486 0.56 9.55 16.91
C ASN A 486 1.27 9.37 15.56
N ARG A 487 2.20 8.41 15.46
CA ARG A 487 2.92 8.09 14.23
C ARG A 487 2.30 6.88 13.55
N LYS A 488 1.96 7.05 12.27
CA LYS A 488 1.32 6.02 11.45
C LYS A 488 2.17 5.69 10.21
N TYR A 489 1.92 4.54 9.62
CA TYR A 489 2.61 4.11 8.41
C TYR A 489 1.87 4.59 7.16
N VAL A 490 2.57 5.27 6.26
CA VAL A 490 1.97 5.84 5.05
C VAL A 490 1.44 4.77 4.06
N ASN A 491 1.93 3.54 4.10
CA ASN A 491 1.35 2.45 3.32
C ASN A 491 0.10 1.82 3.98
N ALA A 492 -0.23 2.21 5.23
CA ALA A 492 -1.45 1.86 5.94
C ALA A 492 -2.24 3.15 6.27
N LEU A 493 -2.62 3.89 5.23
CA LEU A 493 -3.32 5.17 5.33
C LEU A 493 -4.59 5.08 6.17
N ASP A 494 -4.90 6.13 6.91
CA ASP A 494 -6.11 6.28 7.71
C ASP A 494 -7.03 7.36 7.13
N TYR A 495 -7.95 6.95 6.27
CA TYR A 495 -8.87 7.88 5.58
C TYR A 495 -9.98 8.44 6.47
N ASP A 496 -10.13 7.95 7.70
CA ASP A 496 -11.09 8.50 8.66
C ASP A 496 -10.54 9.74 9.39
N VAL A 497 -9.25 10.02 9.24
CA VAL A 497 -8.57 11.18 9.84
C VAL A 497 -8.53 12.33 8.83
N PRO A 498 -8.84 13.58 9.27
CA PRO A 498 -8.68 14.75 8.40
C PRO A 498 -7.29 14.82 7.76
N PRO A 499 -7.17 15.23 6.48
CA PRO A 499 -5.91 15.14 5.72
C PRO A 499 -4.69 15.72 6.43
N LEU A 500 -4.78 16.92 7.02
CA LEU A 500 -3.64 17.52 7.72
C LEU A 500 -3.17 16.68 8.91
N ASN A 501 -4.11 16.16 9.71
CA ASN A 501 -3.78 15.33 10.88
C ASN A 501 -3.16 14.00 10.43
N ALA A 502 -3.65 13.44 9.32
CA ALA A 502 -3.09 12.26 8.70
C ALA A 502 -1.64 12.51 8.25
N LEU A 503 -1.39 13.59 7.50
CA LEU A 503 -0.05 13.97 7.03
C LEU A 503 0.92 14.21 8.20
N LYS A 504 0.50 14.90 9.27
CA LYS A 504 1.30 15.06 10.49
C LYS A 504 1.64 13.71 11.14
N SER A 505 0.71 12.75 11.11
CA SER A 505 0.95 11.42 11.66
C SER A 505 1.92 10.59 10.82
N TYR A 506 1.88 10.72 9.49
CA TYR A 506 2.77 10.01 8.58
C TYR A 506 4.19 10.58 8.59
N TYR A 507 4.33 11.90 8.51
CA TYR A 507 5.60 12.54 8.19
C TYR A 507 6.24 13.31 9.35
N GLY A 508 5.47 13.66 10.39
CA GLY A 508 6.00 14.41 11.53
C GLY A 508 6.71 15.69 11.13
N ASP A 509 7.94 15.83 11.56
CA ASP A 509 8.75 17.02 11.31
C ASP A 509 9.22 17.12 9.85
N ASN A 510 9.20 16.00 9.10
CA ASN A 510 9.56 15.98 7.70
C ASN A 510 8.48 16.57 6.77
N LEU A 511 7.25 16.83 7.27
CA LEU A 511 6.12 17.29 6.45
C LEU A 511 6.41 18.63 5.74
N LEU A 512 7.02 19.60 6.43
CA LEU A 512 7.30 20.91 5.84
C LEU A 512 8.29 20.83 4.67
N GLU A 513 9.29 19.96 4.77
CA GLU A 513 10.24 19.75 3.68
C GLU A 513 9.57 19.05 2.48
N LEU A 514 8.70 18.08 2.74
CA LEU A 514 7.89 17.45 1.70
C LEU A 514 7.02 18.44 0.93
N ILE A 515 6.39 19.41 1.62
CA ILE A 515 5.58 20.45 0.98
C ILE A 515 6.45 21.36 0.10
N LYS A 516 7.66 21.75 0.53
CA LYS A 516 8.60 22.53 -0.30
C LYS A 516 9.00 21.76 -1.57
N ILE A 517 9.33 20.47 -1.41
CA ILE A 517 9.71 19.62 -2.54
C ILE A 517 8.51 19.42 -3.49
N LYS A 518 7.30 19.23 -2.95
CA LYS A 518 6.07 19.20 -3.74
C LYS A 518 5.92 20.45 -4.59
N ASN A 519 6.09 21.60 -3.98
CA ASN A 519 5.98 22.89 -4.68
C ASN A 519 7.05 23.08 -5.78
N LYS A 520 8.23 22.47 -5.61
CA LYS A 520 9.29 22.50 -6.62
C LYS A 520 8.98 21.62 -7.83
N TYR A 521 8.50 20.38 -7.62
CA TYR A 521 8.34 19.37 -8.68
C TYR A 521 6.92 19.25 -9.23
N ASP A 522 5.93 19.63 -8.46
CA ASP A 522 4.51 19.59 -8.84
C ASP A 522 3.72 20.76 -8.22
N PRO A 523 4.06 22.02 -8.56
CA PRO A 523 3.45 23.20 -7.95
C PRO A 523 1.94 23.27 -8.15
N SER A 524 1.42 22.77 -9.28
CA SER A 524 -0.02 22.73 -9.56
C SER A 524 -0.76 21.60 -8.84
N ASN A 525 -0.08 20.84 -8.01
CA ASN A 525 -0.62 19.63 -7.36
C ASN A 525 -1.36 18.69 -8.34
N PHE A 526 -0.74 18.43 -9.48
CA PHE A 526 -1.27 17.56 -10.53
C PHE A 526 -1.43 16.10 -10.03
N PHE A 527 -0.43 15.60 -9.27
CA PHE A 527 -0.51 14.32 -8.59
C PHE A 527 -1.19 14.50 -7.23
N LYS A 528 -2.52 14.44 -7.22
CA LYS A 528 -3.36 14.75 -6.05
C LYS A 528 -4.32 13.61 -5.71
N PHE A 529 -4.38 13.25 -4.44
CA PHE A 529 -5.42 12.41 -3.83
C PHE A 529 -5.79 12.99 -2.44
N GLU A 530 -6.77 12.42 -1.76
CA GLU A 530 -7.37 13.04 -0.57
C GLU A 530 -6.35 13.37 0.54
N GLN A 531 -5.39 12.47 0.79
CA GLN A 531 -4.31 12.67 1.77
C GLN A 531 -2.93 12.83 1.11
N SER A 532 -2.88 13.32 -0.13
CA SER A 532 -1.62 13.66 -0.78
C SER A 532 -0.96 14.88 -0.12
N ILE A 533 0.36 14.96 -0.26
CA ILE A 533 1.12 16.14 0.16
C ILE A 533 0.65 17.33 -0.66
N PRO A 534 0.18 18.43 -0.03
CA PRO A 534 -0.33 19.62 -0.73
C PRO A 534 0.81 20.46 -1.33
N SER A 535 0.50 21.26 -2.35
CA SER A 535 1.33 22.38 -2.81
C SER A 535 0.99 23.66 -2.05
N PHE A 536 1.74 24.75 -2.25
CA PHE A 536 1.41 26.03 -1.64
C PHE A 536 0.09 26.59 -2.18
N ASP A 537 -0.24 26.35 -3.46
CA ASP A 537 -1.50 26.80 -4.07
C ASP A 537 -2.75 26.16 -3.43
N ASP A 538 -2.59 25.04 -2.72
CA ASP A 538 -3.71 24.44 -1.98
C ASP A 538 -4.05 25.18 -0.69
N PHE A 539 -3.22 26.14 -0.26
CA PHE A 539 -3.44 26.96 0.93
C PHE A 539 -3.96 28.37 0.62
N ASP A 540 -3.91 28.82 -0.65
CA ASP A 540 -4.46 30.07 -1.13
C ASP A 540 -5.92 29.90 -1.58
#